data_c7589abfc95774cf431517b7cddc58e2
#
_entry.id   c7589abfc95774cf431517b7cddc58e2
#
_cell.length_a   1.000
_cell.length_b   1.000
_cell.length_c   1.000
_cell.angle_alpha   90.00
_cell.angle_beta   90.00
_cell.angle_gamma   90.00
#
_symmetry.space_group_name_H-M   'P 1'
#
loop_
_entity.id
_entity.type
_entity.pdbx_description
1 polymer ?
#
loop_
_entity_poly.entity_id
_entity_poly.type
_entity_poly.pdbx_seq_one_letter_code
_entity_poly.pdbx_strand_id
1 'polypeptide(L)'
;VPTMILIADYQVLTDHDAFDKISQNTKQLVIDYLAAGLDPETQDVTIYPHSYVPECNQLMLPFLTLVSNAELSRNPTVKEEIESAGLKNVNAGMYTYPVHQACDILFCKGNVVPVGKDQLPHLEMTRTIASRFNKKFCEATGKENVFPEPQALLSKTPMILGLDGSQKMSKSRGNAIMLCATEDETAKMIKKAKTDQDRNITYDPVNRPEVANLLMLISLCTGENPVDIAARIGEGGGGMLKNTLTEALNEELRPLRQKRMELEKNPDYIRSVLIKGAERAREIGIKTLEEVRDVMNMKI
;
A
#
# COMPACT_ATOMS: atom_id res chain seq x y z
N VAL A 1 2.23 -18.75 1.50
CA VAL A 1 1.14 -18.19 2.32
C VAL A 1 0.14 -17.56 1.36
N PRO A 2 -1.16 -17.89 1.48
CA PRO A 2 -2.19 -17.23 0.68
C PRO A 2 -2.11 -15.72 0.85
N THR A 3 -2.03 -14.98 -0.26
CA THR A 3 -1.88 -13.53 -0.25
C THR A 3 -2.98 -12.89 -1.09
N MET A 4 -3.73 -11.96 -0.49
CA MET A 4 -4.78 -11.19 -1.16
C MET A 4 -4.27 -9.77 -1.43
N ILE A 5 -4.24 -9.38 -2.70
CA ILE A 5 -3.82 -8.04 -3.13
C ILE A 5 -5.02 -7.33 -3.73
N LEU A 6 -5.58 -6.43 -2.97
CA LEU A 6 -6.70 -5.62 -3.37
C LEU A 6 -6.22 -4.32 -4.04
N ILE A 7 -6.79 -4.01 -5.19
CA ILE A 7 -6.61 -2.71 -5.85
C ILE A 7 -7.80 -1.84 -5.46
N ALA A 8 -7.52 -0.82 -4.65
CA ALA A 8 -8.53 0.06 -4.07
C ALA A 8 -9.03 1.12 -5.08
N ASP A 9 -9.64 0.68 -6.19
CA ASP A 9 -10.12 1.55 -7.25
C ASP A 9 -11.27 2.47 -6.81
N TYR A 10 -12.11 2.06 -5.85
CA TYR A 10 -13.11 2.93 -5.23
C TYR A 10 -12.51 4.04 -4.36
N GLN A 11 -11.31 3.85 -3.80
CA GLN A 11 -10.68 4.85 -2.95
C GLN A 11 -10.36 6.15 -3.69
N VAL A 12 -10.14 6.08 -5.01
CA VAL A 12 -9.94 7.26 -5.86
C VAL A 12 -11.12 8.24 -5.78
N LEU A 13 -12.33 7.75 -5.45
CA LEU A 13 -13.54 8.56 -5.38
C LEU A 13 -13.64 9.40 -4.08
N THR A 14 -12.77 9.17 -3.09
CA THR A 14 -12.84 9.87 -1.80
C THR A 14 -12.18 11.24 -1.83
N ASP A 15 -11.11 11.43 -2.60
CA ASP A 15 -10.27 12.62 -2.58
C ASP A 15 -9.88 13.16 -3.97
N HIS A 16 -10.16 12.43 -5.05
CA HIS A 16 -9.75 12.78 -6.41
C HIS A 16 -10.88 12.73 -7.44
N ASP A 17 -10.86 13.71 -8.34
CA ASP A 17 -11.74 13.71 -9.53
C ASP A 17 -11.12 12.98 -10.74
N ALA A 18 -10.06 12.18 -10.52
CA ALA A 18 -9.31 11.51 -11.59
C ALA A 18 -9.91 10.15 -12.02
N PHE A 19 -11.23 10.05 -12.06
CA PHE A 19 -11.95 8.81 -12.39
C PHE A 19 -11.70 8.31 -13.83
N ASP A 20 -11.33 9.19 -14.74
CA ASP A 20 -11.02 8.90 -16.15
C ASP A 20 -9.80 7.98 -16.33
N LYS A 21 -8.92 7.90 -15.33
CA LYS A 21 -7.67 7.09 -15.36
C LYS A 21 -7.72 5.82 -14.53
N ILE A 22 -8.81 5.54 -13.80
CA ILE A 22 -8.89 4.39 -12.89
C ILE A 22 -8.53 3.08 -13.62
N SER A 23 -9.17 2.81 -14.75
CA SER A 23 -8.94 1.57 -15.52
C SER A 23 -7.49 1.45 -16.01
N GLN A 24 -6.89 2.55 -16.48
CA GLN A 24 -5.51 2.56 -16.92
C GLN A 24 -4.54 2.36 -15.75
N ASN A 25 -4.75 3.07 -14.65
CA ASN A 25 -3.93 2.98 -13.45
C ASN A 25 -3.99 1.57 -12.84
N THR A 26 -5.19 0.96 -12.79
CA THR A 26 -5.38 -0.43 -12.34
C THR A 26 -4.52 -1.40 -13.17
N LYS A 27 -4.56 -1.31 -14.49
CA LYS A 27 -3.74 -2.17 -15.37
C LYS A 27 -2.24 -1.97 -15.15
N GLN A 28 -1.79 -0.72 -15.05
CA GLN A 28 -0.38 -0.40 -14.80
C GLN A 28 0.10 -0.94 -13.44
N LEU A 29 -0.75 -0.84 -12.41
CA LEU A 29 -0.44 -1.36 -11.08
C LEU A 29 -0.32 -2.89 -11.08
N VAL A 30 -1.21 -3.58 -11.81
CA VAL A 30 -1.11 -5.05 -11.96
C VAL A 30 0.18 -5.45 -12.67
N ILE A 31 0.56 -4.71 -13.73
CA ILE A 31 1.84 -4.94 -14.43
C ILE A 31 3.01 -4.77 -13.46
N ASP A 32 2.98 -3.74 -12.59
CA ASP A 32 4.02 -3.53 -11.57
C ASP A 32 4.10 -4.70 -10.57
N TYR A 33 2.95 -5.18 -10.07
CA TYR A 33 2.90 -6.32 -9.16
C TYR A 33 3.45 -7.60 -9.78
N LEU A 34 3.02 -7.92 -11.01
CA LEU A 34 3.50 -9.09 -11.73
C LEU A 34 5.00 -8.99 -12.06
N ALA A 35 5.46 -7.80 -12.45
CA ALA A 35 6.87 -7.54 -12.73
C ALA A 35 7.75 -7.64 -11.46
N ALA A 36 7.20 -7.29 -10.30
CA ALA A 36 7.84 -7.47 -9.00
C ALA A 36 7.80 -8.92 -8.49
N GLY A 37 7.24 -9.86 -9.27
CA GLY A 37 7.21 -11.29 -8.95
C GLY A 37 5.96 -11.75 -8.19
N LEU A 38 4.95 -10.91 -7.99
CA LEU A 38 3.67 -11.29 -7.38
C LEU A 38 2.75 -11.91 -8.45
N ASP A 39 3.13 -13.08 -8.95
CA ASP A 39 2.48 -13.74 -10.08
C ASP A 39 1.57 -14.89 -9.61
N PRO A 40 0.23 -14.81 -9.84
CA PRO A 40 -0.72 -15.86 -9.46
C PRO A 40 -0.46 -17.23 -10.11
N GLU A 41 0.30 -17.32 -11.22
CA GLU A 41 0.64 -18.59 -11.86
C GLU A 41 1.75 -19.33 -11.12
N THR A 42 2.59 -18.60 -10.39
CA THR A 42 3.76 -19.18 -9.68
C THR A 42 3.62 -19.13 -8.16
N GLN A 43 2.69 -18.33 -7.65
CA GLN A 43 2.49 -18.09 -6.22
C GLN A 43 1.01 -18.14 -5.85
N ASP A 44 0.73 -18.41 -4.57
CA ASP A 44 -0.63 -18.33 -4.03
C ASP A 44 -1.03 -16.86 -3.74
N VAL A 45 -1.12 -16.09 -4.82
CA VAL A 45 -1.47 -14.67 -4.82
C VAL A 45 -2.79 -14.46 -5.57
N THR A 46 -3.65 -13.61 -5.06
CA THR A 46 -4.91 -13.21 -5.68
C THR A 46 -4.92 -11.70 -5.83
N ILE A 47 -4.96 -11.18 -7.07
CA ILE A 47 -4.96 -9.75 -7.38
C ILE A 47 -6.33 -9.39 -7.97
N TYR A 48 -7.04 -8.43 -7.35
CA TYR A 48 -8.39 -8.06 -7.75
C TYR A 48 -8.71 -6.61 -7.42
N PRO A 49 -9.56 -5.92 -8.22
CA PRO A 49 -10.04 -4.59 -7.90
C PRO A 49 -11.29 -4.64 -7.01
N HIS A 50 -11.46 -3.67 -6.14
CA HIS A 50 -12.63 -3.48 -5.28
C HIS A 50 -13.95 -3.61 -6.02
N SER A 51 -14.06 -2.87 -7.14
CA SER A 51 -15.30 -2.75 -7.91
C SER A 51 -15.82 -4.07 -8.48
N TYR A 52 -14.98 -5.11 -8.53
CA TYR A 52 -15.35 -6.44 -9.04
C TYR A 52 -15.70 -7.43 -7.91
N VAL A 53 -15.63 -7.02 -6.64
CA VAL A 53 -15.94 -7.86 -5.47
C VAL A 53 -17.02 -7.20 -4.61
N PRO A 54 -18.28 -7.16 -5.07
CA PRO A 54 -19.37 -6.51 -4.35
C PRO A 54 -19.66 -7.12 -2.97
N GLU A 55 -19.25 -8.35 -2.75
CA GLU A 55 -19.36 -9.05 -1.48
C GLU A 55 -18.64 -8.31 -0.34
N CYS A 56 -17.50 -7.70 -0.62
CA CYS A 56 -16.76 -6.88 0.33
C CYS A 56 -17.62 -5.71 0.84
N ASN A 57 -18.28 -5.01 -0.07
CA ASN A 57 -19.13 -3.85 0.26
C ASN A 57 -20.37 -4.21 1.09
N GLN A 58 -20.84 -5.47 1.08
CA GLN A 58 -21.96 -5.90 1.90
C GLN A 58 -21.64 -5.90 3.41
N LEU A 59 -20.38 -5.90 3.79
CA LEU A 59 -19.95 -5.76 5.19
C LEU A 59 -20.01 -4.31 5.69
N MET A 60 -20.07 -3.34 4.78
CA MET A 60 -19.96 -1.92 5.14
C MET A 60 -21.05 -1.48 6.12
N LEU A 61 -22.31 -1.77 5.84
CA LEU A 61 -23.41 -1.36 6.72
C LEU A 61 -23.35 -2.06 8.08
N PRO A 62 -23.19 -3.38 8.19
CA PRO A 62 -22.96 -4.05 9.47
C PRO A 62 -21.83 -3.42 10.29
N PHE A 63 -20.69 -3.12 9.67
CA PHE A 63 -19.53 -2.56 10.36
C PHE A 63 -19.75 -1.10 10.79
N LEU A 64 -20.40 -0.29 9.98
CA LEU A 64 -20.79 1.08 10.35
C LEU A 64 -21.66 1.12 11.61
N THR A 65 -22.47 0.08 11.90
CA THR A 65 -23.24 0.00 13.13
C THR A 65 -22.41 -0.28 14.40
N LEU A 66 -21.14 -0.61 14.21
CA LEU A 66 -20.20 -0.95 15.29
C LEU A 66 -19.25 0.18 15.67
N VAL A 67 -19.26 1.27 14.91
CA VAL A 67 -18.41 2.45 15.14
C VAL A 67 -19.28 3.70 15.31
N SER A 68 -18.82 4.63 16.14
CA SER A 68 -19.51 5.90 16.32
C SER A 68 -18.96 6.98 15.39
N ASN A 69 -19.78 7.98 15.10
CA ASN A 69 -19.33 9.15 14.35
C ASN A 69 -18.11 9.85 15.02
N ALA A 70 -18.09 9.86 16.37
CA ALA A 70 -16.98 10.44 17.11
C ALA A 70 -15.66 9.66 16.94
N GLU A 71 -15.70 8.34 16.76
CA GLU A 71 -14.51 7.53 16.47
C GLU A 71 -13.99 7.80 15.06
N LEU A 72 -14.88 7.87 14.07
CA LEU A 72 -14.52 8.21 12.69
C LEU A 72 -13.90 9.61 12.59
N SER A 73 -14.53 10.60 13.20
CA SER A 73 -14.05 12.00 13.18
C SER A 73 -12.74 12.23 13.92
N ARG A 74 -12.35 11.34 14.84
CA ARG A 74 -11.10 11.43 15.60
C ARG A 74 -9.94 10.66 14.98
N ASN A 75 -10.16 9.91 13.90
CA ASN A 75 -9.09 9.16 13.25
C ASN A 75 -7.98 10.13 12.78
N PRO A 76 -6.73 9.95 13.26
CA PRO A 76 -5.65 10.90 12.97
C PRO A 76 -5.28 10.93 11.50
N THR A 77 -5.24 9.78 10.83
CA THR A 77 -4.87 9.68 9.42
C THR A 77 -5.90 10.38 8.54
N VAL A 78 -7.20 10.20 8.81
CA VAL A 78 -8.27 10.91 8.08
C VAL A 78 -8.15 12.43 8.22
N LYS A 79 -7.81 12.92 9.43
CA LYS A 79 -7.59 14.35 9.64
C LYS A 79 -6.42 14.89 8.84
N GLU A 80 -5.29 14.21 8.89
CA GLU A 80 -4.08 14.59 8.15
C GLU A 80 -4.33 14.59 6.63
N GLU A 81 -5.10 13.64 6.11
CA GLU A 81 -5.46 13.57 4.70
C GLU A 81 -6.39 14.71 4.29
N ILE A 82 -7.41 15.01 5.08
CA ILE A 82 -8.33 16.16 4.85
C ILE A 82 -7.54 17.47 4.83
N GLU A 83 -6.65 17.68 5.79
CA GLU A 83 -5.80 18.86 5.88
C GLU A 83 -4.84 18.95 4.69
N SER A 84 -4.17 17.85 4.35
CA SER A 84 -3.20 17.80 3.26
C SER A 84 -3.83 18.02 1.88
N ALA A 85 -5.06 17.55 1.69
CA ALA A 85 -5.81 17.72 0.45
C ALA A 85 -6.50 19.10 0.36
N GLY A 86 -6.51 19.89 1.44
CA GLY A 86 -7.13 21.20 1.50
C GLY A 86 -8.64 21.16 1.24
N LEU A 87 -9.30 20.05 1.56
CA LEU A 87 -10.71 19.84 1.29
C LEU A 87 -11.58 20.74 2.15
N LYS A 88 -12.30 21.67 1.51
CA LYS A 88 -13.28 22.54 2.20
C LYS A 88 -14.59 21.82 2.50
N ASN A 89 -15.02 20.94 1.60
CA ASN A 89 -16.20 20.10 1.74
C ASN A 89 -15.75 18.63 1.70
N VAL A 90 -15.84 17.95 2.82
CA VAL A 90 -15.46 16.55 2.97
C VAL A 90 -16.68 15.67 2.73
N ASN A 91 -16.61 14.77 1.74
CA ASN A 91 -17.70 13.83 1.48
C ASN A 91 -17.77 12.72 2.54
N ALA A 92 -18.90 12.02 2.62
CA ALA A 92 -19.09 10.96 3.60
C ALA A 92 -18.12 9.78 3.39
N GLY A 93 -17.70 9.52 2.15
CA GLY A 93 -16.72 8.48 1.83
C GLY A 93 -15.40 8.70 2.55
N MET A 94 -14.92 9.95 2.60
CA MET A 94 -13.68 10.32 3.28
C MET A 94 -13.71 10.05 4.79
N TYR A 95 -14.87 10.14 5.44
CA TYR A 95 -15.02 9.77 6.85
C TYR A 95 -15.17 8.27 7.07
N THR A 96 -15.75 7.55 6.11
CA THR A 96 -16.13 6.15 6.28
C THR A 96 -15.15 5.17 5.62
N TYR A 97 -14.18 5.65 4.80
CA TYR A 97 -13.23 4.74 4.15
C TYR A 97 -12.42 3.85 5.13
N PRO A 98 -12.13 4.26 6.39
CA PRO A 98 -11.45 3.34 7.32
C PRO A 98 -12.31 2.11 7.66
N VAL A 99 -13.65 2.25 7.63
CA VAL A 99 -14.57 1.12 7.79
C VAL A 99 -14.59 0.27 6.50
N HIS A 100 -14.51 0.91 5.33
CA HIS A 100 -14.39 0.20 4.06
C HIS A 100 -13.08 -0.59 3.99
N GLN A 101 -11.97 -0.02 4.46
CA GLN A 101 -10.69 -0.75 4.60
C GLN A 101 -10.81 -1.93 5.58
N ALA A 102 -11.60 -1.81 6.64
CA ALA A 102 -11.88 -2.94 7.51
C ALA A 102 -12.66 -4.04 6.78
N CYS A 103 -13.59 -3.68 5.86
CA CYS A 103 -14.24 -4.66 5.00
C CYS A 103 -13.25 -5.42 4.13
N ASP A 104 -12.26 -4.72 3.55
CA ASP A 104 -11.22 -5.31 2.69
C ASP A 104 -10.34 -6.34 3.39
N ILE A 105 -10.06 -6.10 4.66
CA ILE A 105 -9.24 -6.99 5.47
C ILE A 105 -10.06 -8.17 6.00
N LEU A 106 -11.27 -7.89 6.47
CA LEU A 106 -12.08 -8.89 7.19
C LEU A 106 -12.88 -9.80 6.27
N PHE A 107 -13.28 -9.36 5.05
CA PHE A 107 -14.03 -10.23 4.16
C PHE A 107 -13.24 -11.49 3.76
N CYS A 108 -11.92 -11.40 3.67
CA CYS A 108 -11.02 -12.52 3.40
C CYS A 108 -10.38 -13.11 4.67
N LYS A 109 -10.83 -12.67 5.86
CA LYS A 109 -10.30 -13.08 7.16
C LYS A 109 -8.79 -12.90 7.27
N GLY A 110 -8.28 -11.75 6.81
CA GLY A 110 -6.85 -11.41 6.82
C GLY A 110 -6.26 -11.45 8.25
N ASN A 111 -5.23 -12.27 8.45
CA ASN A 111 -4.56 -12.40 9.75
C ASN A 111 -3.37 -11.45 9.90
N VAL A 112 -2.69 -11.15 8.79
CA VAL A 112 -1.50 -10.31 8.76
C VAL A 112 -1.64 -9.31 7.60
N VAL A 113 -1.42 -8.04 7.90
CA VAL A 113 -1.53 -6.96 6.92
C VAL A 113 -0.21 -6.21 6.84
N PRO A 114 0.51 -6.27 5.71
CA PRO A 114 1.68 -5.44 5.46
C PRO A 114 1.26 -3.98 5.35
N VAL A 115 1.75 -3.13 6.25
CA VAL A 115 1.34 -1.72 6.33
C VAL A 115 2.50 -0.80 6.67
N GLY A 116 2.41 0.47 6.26
CA GLY A 116 3.20 1.55 6.80
C GLY A 116 2.69 1.99 8.18
N LYS A 117 3.49 2.77 8.91
CA LYS A 117 3.09 3.29 10.24
C LYS A 117 1.84 4.17 10.19
N ASP A 118 1.64 4.88 9.10
CA ASP A 118 0.46 5.73 8.84
C ASP A 118 -0.85 4.94 8.76
N GLN A 119 -0.80 3.63 8.47
CA GLN A 119 -1.97 2.77 8.38
C GLN A 119 -2.35 2.07 9.70
N LEU A 120 -1.52 2.20 10.74
CA LEU A 120 -1.81 1.57 12.04
C LEU A 120 -3.14 2.00 12.65
N PRO A 121 -3.57 3.28 12.59
CA PRO A 121 -4.88 3.69 13.10
C PRO A 121 -6.06 2.99 12.42
N HIS A 122 -5.96 2.71 11.12
CA HIS A 122 -7.00 1.99 10.37
C HIS A 122 -7.03 0.51 10.74
N LEU A 123 -5.86 -0.09 10.97
CA LEU A 123 -5.78 -1.48 11.42
C LEU A 123 -6.32 -1.65 12.85
N GLU A 124 -6.09 -0.67 13.74
CA GLU A 124 -6.71 -0.66 15.08
C GLU A 124 -8.24 -0.53 15.01
N MET A 125 -8.75 0.29 14.09
CA MET A 125 -10.19 0.34 13.84
C MET A 125 -10.72 -0.99 13.32
N THR A 126 -9.99 -1.67 12.43
CA THR A 126 -10.34 -3.00 11.93
C THR A 126 -10.43 -4.02 13.05
N ARG A 127 -9.46 -4.06 13.96
CA ARG A 127 -9.48 -4.92 15.18
C ARG A 127 -10.68 -4.60 16.07
N THR A 128 -10.94 -3.31 16.28
CA THR A 128 -12.10 -2.86 17.07
C THR A 128 -13.41 -3.34 16.47
N ILE A 129 -13.57 -3.25 15.15
CA ILE A 129 -14.74 -3.74 14.43
C ILE A 129 -14.86 -5.25 14.55
N ALA A 130 -13.77 -6.01 14.33
CA ALA A 130 -13.76 -7.47 14.46
C ALA A 130 -14.17 -7.92 15.87
N SER A 131 -13.55 -7.34 16.89
CA SER A 131 -13.84 -7.65 18.29
C SER A 131 -15.29 -7.31 18.67
N ARG A 132 -15.79 -6.14 18.27
CA ARG A 132 -17.19 -5.73 18.53
C ARG A 132 -18.19 -6.60 17.77
N PHE A 133 -17.88 -6.98 16.54
CA PHE A 133 -18.72 -7.88 15.77
C PHE A 133 -18.84 -9.25 16.45
N ASN A 134 -17.70 -9.85 16.76
CA ASN A 134 -17.67 -11.16 17.41
C ASN A 134 -18.41 -11.14 18.76
N LYS A 135 -18.14 -10.14 19.60
CA LYS A 135 -18.84 -9.98 20.87
C LYS A 135 -20.34 -9.81 20.71
N LYS A 136 -20.77 -8.95 19.79
CA LYS A 136 -22.19 -8.60 19.63
C LYS A 136 -23.02 -9.71 19.01
N PHE A 137 -22.46 -10.41 18.02
CA PHE A 137 -23.23 -11.35 17.20
C PHE A 137 -22.83 -12.82 17.44
N CYS A 138 -21.53 -13.13 17.59
CA CYS A 138 -21.09 -14.51 17.77
C CYS A 138 -21.32 -14.98 19.21
N GLU A 139 -20.83 -14.24 20.21
CA GLU A 139 -21.05 -14.63 21.62
C GLU A 139 -22.55 -14.66 21.99
N ALA A 140 -23.33 -13.68 21.52
CA ALA A 140 -24.76 -13.62 21.79
C ALA A 140 -25.54 -14.79 21.18
N THR A 141 -25.04 -15.44 20.13
CA THR A 141 -25.63 -16.61 19.49
C THR A 141 -24.96 -17.92 19.88
N GLY A 142 -23.93 -17.88 20.72
CA GLY A 142 -23.14 -19.06 21.12
C GLY A 142 -22.32 -19.67 19.99
N LYS A 143 -21.97 -18.88 18.95
CA LYS A 143 -21.22 -19.33 17.77
C LYS A 143 -19.75 -18.89 17.87
N GLU A 144 -18.90 -19.56 17.09
CA GLU A 144 -17.49 -19.21 16.97
C GLU A 144 -17.29 -17.83 16.32
N ASN A 145 -16.16 -17.19 16.64
CA ASN A 145 -15.79 -15.90 16.08
C ASN A 145 -15.65 -15.96 14.56
N VAL A 146 -16.32 -15.07 13.86
CA VAL A 146 -16.24 -14.96 12.39
C VAL A 146 -14.96 -14.29 11.96
N PHE A 147 -14.56 -13.20 12.63
CA PHE A 147 -13.44 -12.38 12.23
C PHE A 147 -12.21 -12.54 13.13
N PRO A 148 -11.00 -12.73 12.54
CA PRO A 148 -9.76 -12.67 13.30
C PRO A 148 -9.43 -11.21 13.66
N GLU A 149 -8.52 -11.04 14.62
CA GLU A 149 -7.89 -9.74 14.91
C GLU A 149 -6.59 -9.63 14.10
N PRO A 150 -6.55 -8.83 13.03
CA PRO A 150 -5.39 -8.77 12.13
C PRO A 150 -4.17 -8.14 12.80
N GLN A 151 -2.97 -8.64 12.44
CA GLN A 151 -1.69 -8.15 12.92
C GLN A 151 -1.01 -7.29 11.85
N ALA A 152 -0.36 -6.20 12.29
CA ALA A 152 0.46 -5.39 11.39
C ALA A 152 1.79 -6.08 11.09
N LEU A 153 2.19 -6.12 9.82
CA LEU A 153 3.54 -6.45 9.40
C LEU A 153 4.23 -5.17 8.93
N LEU A 154 5.10 -4.64 9.78
CA LEU A 154 5.88 -3.43 9.46
C LEU A 154 7.21 -3.81 8.78
N SER A 155 7.57 -3.05 7.76
CA SER A 155 8.88 -3.14 7.13
C SER A 155 10.01 -2.72 8.11
N LYS A 156 11.22 -3.25 7.90
CA LYS A 156 12.43 -2.81 8.62
C LYS A 156 12.76 -1.34 8.34
N THR A 157 12.35 -0.83 7.18
CA THR A 157 12.48 0.58 6.77
C THR A 157 11.06 1.16 6.61
N PRO A 158 10.46 1.60 7.72
CA PRO A 158 9.03 1.96 7.73
C PRO A 158 8.73 3.27 7.01
N MET A 159 9.74 4.07 6.68
CA MET A 159 9.60 5.33 5.96
C MET A 159 10.84 5.60 5.11
N ILE A 160 10.59 5.93 3.84
CA ILE A 160 11.60 6.44 2.89
C ILE A 160 11.25 7.89 2.60
N LEU A 161 12.22 8.80 2.72
CA LEU A 161 12.05 10.19 2.36
C LEU A 161 12.06 10.37 0.84
N GLY A 162 11.37 11.39 0.37
CA GLY A 162 11.45 11.81 -1.03
C GLY A 162 12.84 12.32 -1.40
N LEU A 163 13.07 12.46 -2.69
CA LEU A 163 14.35 12.99 -3.21
C LEU A 163 14.59 14.46 -2.83
N ASP A 164 13.56 15.17 -2.42
CA ASP A 164 13.62 16.52 -1.83
C ASP A 164 14.14 16.53 -0.38
N GLY A 165 14.25 15.34 0.24
CA GLY A 165 14.76 15.15 1.59
C GLY A 165 13.89 15.67 2.73
N SER A 166 12.68 16.15 2.45
CA SER A 166 11.87 16.88 3.44
C SER A 166 10.73 16.06 4.04
N GLN A 167 10.13 15.18 3.25
CA GLN A 167 8.93 14.44 3.63
C GLN A 167 8.95 13.01 3.06
N LYS A 168 7.99 12.19 3.50
CA LYS A 168 7.76 10.85 2.95
C LYS A 168 7.71 10.87 1.43
N MET A 169 8.39 9.91 0.78
CA MET A 169 8.31 9.71 -0.67
C MET A 169 6.86 9.48 -1.10
N SER A 170 6.39 10.26 -2.07
CA SER A 170 5.02 10.19 -2.55
C SER A 170 4.92 10.61 -4.02
N LYS A 171 4.13 9.88 -4.80
CA LYS A 171 3.82 10.21 -6.20
C LYS A 171 3.12 11.58 -6.30
N SER A 172 2.16 11.87 -5.43
CA SER A 172 1.39 13.12 -5.43
C SER A 172 2.25 14.36 -5.17
N ARG A 173 3.37 14.20 -4.46
CA ARG A 173 4.34 15.27 -4.18
C ARG A 173 5.40 15.44 -5.27
N GLY A 174 5.47 14.54 -6.25
CA GLY A 174 6.49 14.58 -7.31
C GLY A 174 7.91 14.33 -6.83
N ASN A 175 8.12 13.78 -5.61
CA ASN A 175 9.41 13.51 -5.00
C ASN A 175 9.78 12.03 -4.98
N ALA A 176 9.01 11.18 -5.69
CA ALA A 176 9.18 9.74 -5.72
C ALA A 176 9.92 9.27 -6.97
N ILE A 177 10.68 8.19 -6.84
CA ILE A 177 11.20 7.41 -7.95
C ILE A 177 10.13 6.39 -8.33
N MET A 178 9.62 6.49 -9.56
CA MET A 178 8.61 5.56 -10.06
C MET A 178 9.26 4.26 -10.53
N LEU A 179 8.69 3.11 -10.18
CA LEU A 179 9.17 1.79 -10.62
C LEU A 179 9.16 1.65 -12.16
N CYS A 180 8.19 2.30 -12.82
CA CYS A 180 8.08 2.34 -14.27
C CYS A 180 9.02 3.33 -14.96
N ALA A 181 9.79 4.16 -14.21
CA ALA A 181 10.70 5.13 -14.80
C ALA A 181 11.84 4.43 -15.56
N THR A 182 12.23 4.99 -16.69
CA THR A 182 13.40 4.53 -17.44
C THR A 182 14.70 4.78 -16.68
N GLU A 183 15.79 4.16 -17.10
CA GLU A 183 17.13 4.38 -16.50
C GLU A 183 17.52 5.87 -16.55
N ASP A 184 17.28 6.54 -17.69
CA ASP A 184 17.57 7.96 -17.87
C ASP A 184 16.69 8.87 -17.00
N GLU A 185 15.40 8.56 -16.88
CA GLU A 185 14.48 9.31 -16.00
C GLU A 185 14.90 9.16 -14.55
N THR A 186 15.23 7.94 -14.11
CA THR A 186 15.75 7.67 -12.78
C THR A 186 17.02 8.47 -12.49
N ALA A 187 17.98 8.46 -13.41
CA ALA A 187 19.22 9.24 -13.30
C ALA A 187 18.94 10.76 -13.21
N LYS A 188 18.02 11.27 -14.02
CA LYS A 188 17.63 12.69 -13.98
C LYS A 188 16.97 13.09 -12.66
N MET A 189 16.13 12.23 -12.09
CA MET A 189 15.50 12.46 -10.80
C MET A 189 16.53 12.45 -9.66
N ILE A 190 17.40 11.45 -9.62
CA ILE A 190 18.43 11.33 -8.58
C ILE A 190 19.42 12.49 -8.65
N LYS A 191 19.78 12.97 -9.85
CA LYS A 191 20.65 14.14 -10.03
C LYS A 191 20.10 15.38 -9.29
N LYS A 192 18.78 15.54 -9.26
CA LYS A 192 18.09 16.65 -8.58
C LYS A 192 17.86 16.39 -7.08
N ALA A 193 18.16 15.20 -6.57
CA ALA A 193 17.99 14.88 -5.15
C ALA A 193 18.76 15.87 -4.27
N LYS A 194 18.14 16.23 -3.14
CA LYS A 194 18.75 17.14 -2.19
C LYS A 194 19.90 16.45 -1.43
N THR A 195 21.01 17.15 -1.27
CA THR A 195 22.14 16.78 -0.43
C THR A 195 22.69 18.03 0.23
N ASP A 196 23.39 17.90 1.33
CA ASP A 196 24.16 19.01 1.93
C ASP A 196 25.46 19.31 1.13
N GLN A 197 26.25 20.24 1.63
CA GLN A 197 27.49 20.72 0.98
C GLN A 197 28.75 19.98 1.47
N ASP A 198 28.63 19.10 2.46
CA ASP A 198 29.77 18.37 2.99
C ASP A 198 30.22 17.30 1.98
N ARG A 199 31.51 17.31 1.67
CA ARG A 199 32.09 16.36 0.71
C ARG A 199 32.30 14.99 1.32
N ASN A 200 32.56 14.93 2.63
CA ASN A 200 32.74 13.67 3.32
C ASN A 200 31.36 13.03 3.60
N ILE A 201 31.06 11.92 2.93
CA ILE A 201 29.79 11.22 3.06
C ILE A 201 29.81 10.37 4.33
N THR A 202 28.86 10.65 5.23
CA THR A 202 28.64 9.90 6.48
C THR A 202 27.17 9.53 6.61
N TYR A 203 26.90 8.39 7.26
CA TYR A 203 25.52 7.98 7.56
C TYR A 203 25.09 8.56 8.91
N ASP A 204 24.34 9.64 8.87
CA ASP A 204 23.78 10.32 10.05
C ASP A 204 22.31 10.70 9.78
N PRO A 205 21.34 9.82 10.16
CA PRO A 205 19.91 10.08 9.93
C PRO A 205 19.35 11.29 10.68
N VAL A 206 20.05 11.77 11.72
CA VAL A 206 19.58 12.88 12.55
C VAL A 206 20.05 14.23 11.99
N ASN A 207 21.34 14.36 11.69
CA ASN A 207 21.91 15.64 11.27
C ASN A 207 21.99 15.78 9.74
N ARG A 208 21.97 14.67 9.01
CA ARG A 208 22.10 14.62 7.53
C ARG A 208 21.02 13.72 6.92
N PRO A 209 19.71 13.93 7.20
CA PRO A 209 18.64 13.02 6.81
C PRO A 209 18.56 12.80 5.29
N GLU A 210 18.85 13.81 4.46
CA GLU A 210 18.83 13.69 3.00
C GLU A 210 19.93 12.74 2.49
N VAL A 211 21.15 12.88 2.99
CA VAL A 211 22.29 12.01 2.65
C VAL A 211 22.04 10.59 3.16
N ALA A 212 21.59 10.47 4.41
CA ALA A 212 21.27 9.18 5.01
C ALA A 212 20.15 8.45 4.25
N ASN A 213 19.16 9.17 3.74
CA ASN A 213 18.09 8.60 2.91
C ASN A 213 18.64 8.02 1.60
N LEU A 214 19.54 8.72 0.90
CA LEU A 214 20.14 8.20 -0.32
C LEU A 214 21.02 6.97 -0.04
N LEU A 215 21.77 6.96 1.05
CA LEU A 215 22.54 5.80 1.49
C LEU A 215 21.65 4.62 1.84
N MET A 216 20.50 4.87 2.49
CA MET A 216 19.50 3.83 2.78
C MET A 216 18.90 3.24 1.50
N LEU A 217 18.63 4.05 0.49
CA LEU A 217 18.15 3.55 -0.81
C LEU A 217 19.20 2.65 -1.49
N ILE A 218 20.49 3.01 -1.44
CA ILE A 218 21.56 2.13 -1.95
C ILE A 218 21.57 0.82 -1.16
N SER A 219 21.52 0.91 0.18
CA SER A 219 21.49 -0.25 1.07
C SER A 219 20.33 -1.20 0.77
N LEU A 220 19.15 -0.67 0.47
CA LEU A 220 17.97 -1.48 0.10
C LEU A 220 18.15 -2.22 -1.23
N CYS A 221 18.86 -1.61 -2.19
CA CYS A 221 19.13 -2.24 -3.49
C CYS A 221 20.27 -3.27 -3.41
N THR A 222 21.32 -3.01 -2.61
CA THR A 222 22.54 -3.82 -2.61
C THR A 222 22.60 -4.82 -1.45
N GLY A 223 21.81 -4.62 -0.40
CA GLY A 223 21.92 -5.36 0.86
C GLY A 223 23.12 -4.96 1.75
N GLU A 224 23.94 -4.00 1.31
CA GLU A 224 25.10 -3.52 2.07
C GLU A 224 24.69 -2.61 3.24
N ASN A 225 25.53 -2.55 4.28
CA ASN A 225 25.29 -1.63 5.41
C ASN A 225 25.48 -0.17 4.94
N PRO A 226 24.56 0.77 5.24
CA PRO A 226 24.70 2.17 4.81
C PRO A 226 25.94 2.88 5.36
N VAL A 227 26.48 2.46 6.51
CA VAL A 227 27.73 2.99 7.08
C VAL A 227 28.93 2.59 6.21
N ASP A 228 28.97 1.35 5.73
CA ASP A 228 30.06 0.85 4.87
C ASP A 228 30.00 1.50 3.48
N ILE A 229 28.80 1.71 2.94
CA ILE A 229 28.57 2.46 1.70
C ILE A 229 29.11 3.89 1.85
N ALA A 230 28.77 4.57 2.95
CA ALA A 230 29.24 5.93 3.24
C ALA A 230 30.77 5.99 3.32
N ALA A 231 31.42 5.06 4.05
CA ALA A 231 32.86 4.97 4.17
C ALA A 231 33.54 4.74 2.80
N ARG A 232 32.97 3.94 1.93
CA ARG A 232 33.46 3.68 0.56
C ARG A 232 33.40 4.93 -0.31
N ILE A 233 32.36 5.75 -0.19
CA ILE A 233 32.20 6.99 -0.94
C ILE A 233 33.15 8.06 -0.38
N GLY A 234 33.27 8.18 0.94
CA GLY A 234 34.17 9.07 1.63
C GLY A 234 34.09 10.52 1.12
N GLU A 235 35.22 11.09 0.69
CA GLU A 235 35.35 12.46 0.16
C GLU A 235 34.81 12.65 -1.27
N GLY A 236 34.16 11.62 -1.85
CA GLY A 236 33.56 11.68 -3.20
C GLY A 236 32.40 12.66 -3.33
N GLY A 237 31.82 13.05 -2.21
CA GLY A 237 30.75 14.05 -2.13
C GLY A 237 29.42 13.61 -2.69
N GLY A 238 28.45 14.53 -2.71
CA GLY A 238 27.09 14.28 -3.17
C GLY A 238 26.98 13.80 -4.62
N GLY A 239 27.93 14.17 -5.48
CA GLY A 239 27.97 13.71 -6.88
C GLY A 239 28.24 12.20 -6.97
N MET A 240 29.24 11.70 -6.24
CA MET A 240 29.55 10.26 -6.20
C MET A 240 28.41 9.48 -5.54
N LEU A 241 27.84 9.98 -4.44
CA LEU A 241 26.67 9.38 -3.79
C LEU A 241 25.49 9.19 -4.77
N LYS A 242 25.15 10.22 -5.54
CA LYS A 242 24.07 10.19 -6.52
C LYS A 242 24.36 9.22 -7.68
N ASN A 243 25.59 9.15 -8.16
CA ASN A 243 25.97 8.20 -9.19
C ASN A 243 25.86 6.75 -8.68
N THR A 244 26.38 6.47 -7.48
CA THR A 244 26.28 5.15 -6.83
C THR A 244 24.81 4.74 -6.65
N LEU A 245 23.94 5.66 -6.21
CA LEU A 245 22.52 5.39 -6.08
C LEU A 245 21.87 5.11 -7.45
N THR A 246 22.25 5.87 -8.48
CA THR A 246 21.71 5.67 -9.83
C THR A 246 22.05 4.29 -10.38
N GLU A 247 23.30 3.87 -10.22
CA GLU A 247 23.77 2.54 -10.62
C GLU A 247 23.06 1.44 -9.87
N ALA A 248 22.99 1.52 -8.53
CA ALA A 248 22.34 0.54 -7.69
C ALA A 248 20.85 0.39 -8.02
N LEU A 249 20.11 1.50 -8.14
CA LEU A 249 18.68 1.47 -8.49
C LEU A 249 18.43 0.94 -9.90
N ASN A 250 19.23 1.34 -10.88
CA ASN A 250 19.05 0.87 -12.25
C ASN A 250 19.36 -0.62 -12.37
N GLU A 251 20.34 -1.13 -11.65
CA GLU A 251 20.63 -2.56 -11.60
C GLU A 251 19.50 -3.35 -10.95
N GLU A 252 19.03 -2.91 -9.79
CA GLU A 252 17.93 -3.55 -9.05
C GLU A 252 16.62 -3.55 -9.85
N LEU A 253 16.30 -2.44 -10.53
CA LEU A 253 15.06 -2.31 -11.28
C LEU A 253 15.13 -2.86 -12.72
N ARG A 254 16.28 -3.26 -13.22
CA ARG A 254 16.45 -3.78 -14.58
C ARG A 254 15.58 -5.01 -14.86
N PRO A 255 15.57 -6.06 -14.04
CA PRO A 255 14.72 -7.24 -14.26
C PRO A 255 13.24 -6.87 -14.25
N LEU A 256 12.82 -6.00 -13.31
CA LEU A 256 11.44 -5.53 -13.21
C LEU A 256 11.02 -4.78 -14.49
N ARG A 257 11.86 -3.86 -14.99
CA ARG A 257 11.60 -3.10 -16.22
C ARG A 257 11.49 -4.01 -17.45
N GLN A 258 12.36 -5.02 -17.58
CA GLN A 258 12.29 -6.01 -18.64
C GLN A 258 10.97 -6.78 -18.59
N LYS A 259 10.60 -7.28 -17.40
CA LYS A 259 9.34 -8.00 -17.22
C LYS A 259 8.12 -7.12 -17.51
N ARG A 260 8.15 -5.84 -17.10
CA ARG A 260 7.10 -4.88 -17.45
C ARG A 260 6.90 -4.77 -18.96
N MET A 261 7.98 -4.58 -19.72
CA MET A 261 7.90 -4.47 -21.19
C MET A 261 7.33 -5.73 -21.85
N GLU A 262 7.55 -6.90 -21.29
CA GLU A 262 6.94 -8.15 -21.75
C GLU A 262 5.43 -8.18 -21.46
N LEU A 263 5.05 -7.83 -20.22
CA LEU A 263 3.67 -7.83 -19.76
C LEU A 263 2.80 -6.80 -20.50
N GLU A 264 3.33 -5.62 -20.80
CA GLU A 264 2.64 -4.58 -21.56
C GLU A 264 2.23 -5.04 -22.97
N LYS A 265 2.94 -6.01 -23.54
CA LYS A 265 2.60 -6.63 -24.84
C LYS A 265 1.50 -7.68 -24.73
N ASN A 266 1.10 -8.06 -23.52
CA ASN A 266 0.11 -9.10 -23.28
C ASN A 266 -1.08 -8.61 -22.41
N PRO A 267 -1.91 -7.70 -22.94
CA PRO A 267 -3.03 -7.13 -22.20
C PRO A 267 -4.10 -8.17 -21.79
N ASP A 268 -4.24 -9.26 -22.58
CA ASP A 268 -5.20 -10.32 -22.28
C ASP A 268 -4.80 -11.10 -21.02
N TYR A 269 -3.50 -11.32 -20.82
CA TYR A 269 -3.00 -11.93 -19.59
C TYR A 269 -3.32 -11.04 -18.37
N ILE A 270 -3.04 -9.73 -18.44
CA ILE A 270 -3.37 -8.78 -17.38
C ILE A 270 -4.85 -8.81 -17.03
N ARG A 271 -5.70 -8.82 -18.05
CA ARG A 271 -7.15 -8.93 -17.88
C ARG A 271 -7.55 -10.26 -17.22
N SER A 272 -6.95 -11.37 -17.63
CA SER A 272 -7.24 -12.70 -17.07
C SER A 272 -6.87 -12.79 -15.60
N VAL A 273 -5.75 -12.19 -15.17
CA VAL A 273 -5.32 -12.10 -13.76
C VAL A 273 -6.38 -11.39 -12.92
N LEU A 274 -6.87 -10.25 -13.38
CA LEU A 274 -7.90 -9.47 -12.67
C LEU A 274 -9.24 -10.22 -12.57
N ILE A 275 -9.68 -10.87 -13.65
CA ILE A 275 -10.95 -11.62 -13.66
C ILE A 275 -10.87 -12.82 -12.73
N LYS A 276 -9.85 -13.68 -12.89
CA LYS A 276 -9.66 -14.86 -12.03
C LYS A 276 -9.47 -14.47 -10.56
N GLY A 277 -8.73 -13.37 -10.31
CA GLY A 277 -8.56 -12.85 -8.97
C GLY A 277 -9.87 -12.38 -8.34
N ALA A 278 -10.70 -11.67 -9.11
CA ALA A 278 -12.02 -11.25 -8.65
C ALA A 278 -12.94 -12.44 -8.38
N GLU A 279 -12.99 -13.45 -9.26
CA GLU A 279 -13.77 -14.67 -9.06
C GLU A 279 -13.36 -15.37 -7.76
N ARG A 280 -12.06 -15.58 -7.54
CA ARG A 280 -11.56 -16.21 -6.31
C ARG A 280 -11.88 -15.37 -5.07
N ALA A 281 -11.70 -14.06 -5.13
CA ALA A 281 -12.03 -13.16 -4.03
C ALA A 281 -13.54 -13.18 -3.69
N ARG A 282 -14.40 -13.24 -4.70
CA ARG A 282 -15.85 -13.37 -4.53
C ARG A 282 -16.23 -14.68 -3.86
N GLU A 283 -15.65 -15.81 -4.24
CA GLU A 283 -15.88 -17.10 -3.59
C GLU A 283 -15.56 -17.05 -2.08
N ILE A 284 -14.46 -16.39 -1.71
CA ILE A 284 -14.09 -16.18 -0.31
C ILE A 284 -15.11 -15.27 0.38
N GLY A 285 -15.47 -14.14 -0.27
CA GLY A 285 -16.41 -13.17 0.25
C GLY A 285 -17.82 -13.76 0.47
N ILE A 286 -18.32 -14.59 -0.44
CA ILE A 286 -19.60 -15.29 -0.32
C ILE A 286 -19.61 -16.15 0.94
N LYS A 287 -18.57 -16.96 1.17
CA LYS A 287 -18.46 -17.81 2.37
C LYS A 287 -18.48 -16.99 3.66
N THR A 288 -17.70 -15.91 3.69
CA THR A 288 -17.69 -15.00 4.84
C THR A 288 -19.04 -14.35 5.08
N LEU A 289 -19.74 -13.92 4.02
CA LEU A 289 -21.08 -13.34 4.15
C LEU A 289 -22.12 -14.36 4.61
N GLU A 290 -21.99 -15.63 4.25
CA GLU A 290 -22.85 -16.70 4.77
C GLU A 290 -22.69 -16.86 6.29
N GLU A 291 -21.45 -16.85 6.79
CA GLU A 291 -21.17 -16.89 8.23
C GLU A 291 -21.71 -15.63 8.94
N VAL A 292 -21.49 -14.44 8.34
CA VAL A 292 -22.01 -13.17 8.86
C VAL A 292 -23.53 -13.19 8.98
N ARG A 293 -24.24 -13.62 7.91
CA ARG A 293 -25.70 -13.73 7.92
C ARG A 293 -26.19 -14.74 8.94
N ASP A 294 -25.44 -15.83 9.14
CA ASP A 294 -25.76 -16.86 10.11
C ASP A 294 -25.72 -16.36 11.55
N VAL A 295 -24.62 -15.66 11.96
CA VAL A 295 -24.51 -15.12 13.31
C VAL A 295 -25.41 -13.90 13.56
N MET A 296 -25.79 -13.18 12.51
CA MET A 296 -26.76 -12.05 12.59
C MET A 296 -28.21 -12.48 12.51
N ASN A 297 -28.52 -13.79 12.41
CA ASN A 297 -29.85 -14.34 12.19
C ASN A 297 -30.55 -13.79 10.94
N MET A 298 -29.80 -13.58 9.84
CA MET A 298 -30.28 -13.08 8.55
C MET A 298 -30.34 -14.17 7.46
N LYS A 299 -30.18 -15.44 7.81
CA LYS A 299 -30.41 -16.56 6.88
C LYS A 299 -31.91 -16.77 6.67
N ILE A 300 -32.27 -16.94 5.40
CA ILE A 300 -33.65 -17.29 4.96
C ILE A 300 -33.69 -18.79 4.71
#